data_9adacda336c839d6465e38991d0fdb15
#
_entry.id   9adacda336c839d6465e38991d0fdb15
#
_cell.length_a   1.000
_cell.length_b   1.000
_cell.length_c   1.000
_cell.angle_alpha   90.00
_cell.angle_beta   90.00
_cell.angle_gamma   90.00
#
_symmetry.space_group_name_H-M   'P 1'
#
loop_
_entity.id
_entity.type
_entity.pdbx_description
1 polymer ?
#
loop_
_entity_poly.entity_id
_entity_poly.type
_entity_poly.pdbx_seq_one_letter_code
_entity_poly.pdbx_strand_id
1 'polypeptide(L)'
;MSLPPLDSVPLILRPQAWLHRRHYGQVLSPIRWWGRIPWLFYLVSLFVGYIERRRSPLDPVLRSLVSARIAQLCHCEFCIDITSMILAARSGSQDKLLAVADWRSSTLFSEKERLALAYAEAATQTPPEVDDALRSA
;
A
#
# COMPACT_ATOMS: atom_id res chain seq x y z
N MET A 1 -2.95 -20.36 16.30
CA MET A 1 -4.16 -19.88 17.01
C MET A 1 -4.36 -18.43 16.61
N SER A 2 -5.29 -18.11 15.69
CA SER A 2 -5.55 -16.73 15.26
C SER A 2 -6.62 -16.12 16.16
N LEU A 3 -6.35 -14.92 16.69
CA LEU A 3 -7.34 -14.16 17.45
C LEU A 3 -8.41 -13.62 16.49
N PRO A 4 -9.72 -13.69 16.82
CA PRO A 4 -10.76 -13.09 15.98
C PRO A 4 -10.64 -11.55 15.94
N PRO A 5 -11.15 -10.86 14.92
CA PRO A 5 -11.20 -9.40 14.90
C PRO A 5 -12.06 -8.87 16.07
N LEU A 6 -11.81 -7.63 16.50
CA LEU A 6 -12.64 -7.00 17.53
C LEU A 6 -14.07 -6.76 17.00
N ASP A 7 -15.08 -7.09 17.80
CA ASP A 7 -16.49 -6.85 17.46
C ASP A 7 -16.82 -5.35 17.47
N SER A 8 -16.17 -4.59 18.35
CA SER A 8 -16.37 -3.15 18.50
C SER A 8 -15.04 -2.37 18.45
N VAL A 9 -15.11 -1.15 17.94
CA VAL A 9 -13.95 -0.25 17.90
C VAL A 9 -13.71 0.34 19.28
N PRO A 10 -12.50 0.21 19.86
CA PRO A 10 -12.15 0.85 21.13
C PRO A 10 -12.42 2.36 21.12
N LEU A 11 -12.81 2.93 22.26
CA LEU A 11 -13.16 4.35 22.38
C LEU A 11 -12.05 5.26 21.84
N ILE A 12 -10.79 4.94 22.16
CA ILE A 12 -9.62 5.71 21.73
C ILE A 12 -9.44 5.73 20.20
N LEU A 13 -9.94 4.72 19.46
CA LEU A 13 -9.86 4.63 18.00
C LEU A 13 -11.12 5.13 17.27
N ARG A 14 -12.15 5.59 18.00
CA ARG A 14 -13.38 6.13 17.39
C ARG A 14 -13.13 7.32 16.45
N PRO A 15 -12.25 8.31 16.77
CA PRO A 15 -11.94 9.37 15.82
C PRO A 15 -11.37 8.85 14.51
N GLN A 16 -10.47 7.86 14.59
CA GLN A 16 -9.88 7.24 13.40
C GLN A 16 -10.93 6.43 12.61
N ALA A 17 -11.81 5.71 13.30
CA ALA A 17 -12.91 4.98 12.65
C ALA A 17 -13.89 5.94 11.95
N TRP A 18 -14.16 7.10 12.54
CA TRP A 18 -14.95 8.14 11.89
C TRP A 18 -14.27 8.67 10.63
N LEU A 19 -12.95 8.91 10.69
CA LEU A 19 -12.16 9.33 9.52
C LEU A 19 -12.20 8.29 8.40
N HIS A 20 -12.07 6.99 8.75
CA HIS A 20 -12.19 5.91 7.77
C HIS A 20 -13.57 5.90 7.09
N ARG A 21 -14.65 6.03 7.86
CA ARG A 21 -16.01 6.11 7.30
C ARG A 21 -16.16 7.30 6.35
N ARG A 22 -15.58 8.44 6.70
CA ARG A 22 -15.65 9.66 5.87
C ARG A 22 -14.88 9.52 4.56
N HIS A 23 -13.71 8.88 4.57
CA HIS A 23 -12.84 8.75 3.39
C HIS A 23 -13.13 7.51 2.55
N TYR A 24 -13.52 6.40 3.19
CA TYR A 24 -13.64 5.08 2.54
C TYR A 24 -15.07 4.53 2.60
N GLY A 25 -16.01 5.24 3.18
CA GLY A 25 -17.38 4.78 3.37
C GLY A 25 -17.56 3.72 4.46
N GLN A 26 -16.47 3.12 4.95
CA GLN A 26 -16.48 2.03 5.94
C GLN A 26 -15.28 2.09 6.88
N VAL A 27 -15.35 1.36 7.99
CA VAL A 27 -14.21 1.18 8.89
C VAL A 27 -13.32 0.08 8.32
N LEU A 28 -12.07 0.41 8.04
CA LEU A 28 -11.12 -0.54 7.46
C LEU A 28 -10.73 -1.64 8.45
N SER A 29 -10.50 -2.85 7.93
CA SER A 29 -10.18 -4.06 8.71
C SER A 29 -9.02 -3.89 9.71
N PRO A 30 -7.91 -3.18 9.42
CA PRO A 30 -6.81 -3.02 10.37
C PRO A 30 -7.22 -2.47 11.73
N ILE A 31 -8.23 -1.60 11.82
CA ILE A 31 -8.74 -1.09 13.10
C ILE A 31 -9.28 -2.21 13.97
N ARG A 32 -9.91 -3.23 13.38
CA ARG A 32 -10.49 -4.36 14.10
C ARG A 32 -9.44 -5.37 14.57
N TRP A 33 -8.35 -5.51 13.81
CA TRP A 33 -7.27 -6.43 14.16
C TRP A 33 -6.25 -5.80 15.11
N TRP A 34 -5.81 -4.58 14.81
CA TRP A 34 -4.75 -3.89 15.56
C TRP A 34 -5.28 -3.01 16.70
N GLY A 35 -6.60 -2.83 16.76
CA GLY A 35 -7.25 -2.03 17.80
C GLY A 35 -7.05 -2.54 19.23
N ARG A 36 -6.53 -3.79 19.40
CA ARG A 36 -6.09 -4.32 20.68
C ARG A 36 -4.89 -3.56 21.26
N ILE A 37 -4.08 -2.96 20.41
CA ILE A 37 -2.93 -2.15 20.78
C ILE A 37 -3.09 -0.77 20.10
N PRO A 38 -3.96 0.10 20.64
CA PRO A 38 -4.35 1.35 19.98
C PRO A 38 -3.16 2.27 19.66
N TRP A 39 -2.18 2.32 20.53
CA TRP A 39 -0.98 3.15 20.34
C TRP A 39 -0.13 2.66 19.17
N LEU A 40 0.01 1.34 19.00
CA LEU A 40 0.70 0.78 17.84
C LEU A 40 -0.05 1.13 16.55
N PHE A 41 -1.38 1.06 16.57
CA PHE A 41 -2.20 1.45 15.42
C PHE A 41 -1.98 2.93 15.04
N TYR A 42 -1.96 3.85 16.02
CA TYR A 42 -1.67 5.25 15.75
C TYR A 42 -0.26 5.49 15.24
N LEU A 43 0.75 4.82 15.80
CA LEU A 43 2.14 4.92 15.36
C LEU A 43 2.29 4.50 13.89
N VAL A 44 1.70 3.36 13.52
CA VAL A 44 1.71 2.88 12.13
C VAL A 44 0.94 3.82 11.21
N SER A 45 -0.22 4.34 11.65
CA SER A 45 -1.01 5.30 10.88
C SER A 45 -0.24 6.60 10.62
N LEU A 46 0.50 7.11 11.61
CA LEU A 46 1.37 8.28 11.46
C LEU A 46 2.52 8.00 10.49
N PHE A 47 3.15 6.83 10.60
CA PHE A 47 4.23 6.43 9.70
C PHE A 47 3.77 6.35 8.25
N VAL A 48 2.64 5.66 8.00
CA VAL A 48 2.04 5.57 6.66
C VAL A 48 1.65 6.96 6.16
N GLY A 49 1.00 7.78 7.01
CA GLY A 49 0.64 9.16 6.67
C GLY A 49 1.85 10.04 6.33
N TYR A 50 2.98 9.82 6.99
CA TYR A 50 4.23 10.52 6.69
C TYR A 50 4.79 10.11 5.31
N ILE A 51 4.79 8.82 4.98
CA ILE A 51 5.22 8.33 3.66
C ILE A 51 4.29 8.87 2.57
N GLU A 52 2.99 8.85 2.81
CA GLU A 52 1.96 9.24 1.85
C GLU A 52 1.73 10.75 1.74
N ARG A 53 2.48 11.57 2.49
CA ARG A 53 2.33 13.03 2.44
C ARG A 53 2.61 13.60 1.05
N ARG A 54 1.96 14.72 0.71
CA ARG A 54 2.13 15.40 -0.58
C ARG A 54 3.57 15.85 -0.88
N ARG A 55 4.37 16.11 0.16
CA ARG A 55 5.79 16.53 0.05
C ARG A 55 6.77 15.36 0.02
N SER A 56 6.31 14.13 -0.19
CA SER A 56 7.19 12.99 -0.39
C SER A 56 8.03 13.19 -1.66
N PRO A 57 9.31 12.79 -1.68
CA PRO A 57 10.18 12.95 -2.86
C PRO A 57 9.74 12.09 -4.04
N LEU A 58 8.99 11.02 -3.79
CA LEU A 58 8.49 10.14 -4.84
C LEU A 58 7.12 10.61 -5.33
N ASP A 59 6.93 10.52 -6.63
CA ASP A 59 5.65 10.79 -7.29
C ASP A 59 4.52 9.95 -6.68
N PRO A 60 3.32 10.52 -6.44
CA PRO A 60 2.20 9.80 -5.82
C PRO A 60 1.72 8.59 -6.62
N VAL A 61 1.73 8.65 -7.96
CA VAL A 61 1.32 7.53 -8.82
C VAL A 61 2.35 6.41 -8.70
N LEU A 62 3.64 6.75 -8.79
CA LEU A 62 4.74 5.79 -8.63
C LEU A 62 4.68 5.06 -7.29
N ARG A 63 4.45 5.79 -6.18
CA ARG A 63 4.27 5.17 -4.85
C ARG A 63 3.12 4.18 -4.82
N SER A 64 1.96 4.59 -5.37
CA SER A 64 0.79 3.71 -5.41
C SER A 64 1.02 2.48 -6.27
N LEU A 65 1.74 2.63 -7.39
CA LEU A 65 2.10 1.55 -8.29
C LEU A 65 2.97 0.50 -7.59
N VAL A 66 4.04 0.96 -6.94
CA VAL A 66 4.94 0.09 -6.15
C VAL A 66 4.18 -0.59 -5.01
N SER A 67 3.36 0.16 -4.27
CA SER A 67 2.56 -0.40 -3.17
C SER A 67 1.58 -1.47 -3.65
N ALA A 68 0.91 -1.25 -4.79
CA ALA A 68 0.00 -2.24 -5.38
C ALA A 68 0.76 -3.52 -5.79
N ARG A 69 1.95 -3.38 -6.38
CA ARG A 69 2.77 -4.55 -6.75
C ARG A 69 3.24 -5.33 -5.53
N ILE A 70 3.75 -4.67 -4.50
CA ILE A 70 4.17 -5.32 -3.25
C ILE A 70 2.97 -6.03 -2.59
N ALA A 71 1.79 -5.42 -2.57
CA ALA A 71 0.59 -6.03 -2.02
C ALA A 71 0.23 -7.35 -2.73
N GLN A 72 0.37 -7.40 -4.07
CA GLN A 72 0.18 -8.63 -4.85
C GLN A 72 1.20 -9.70 -4.51
N LEU A 73 2.50 -9.34 -4.41
CA LEU A 73 3.58 -10.28 -4.07
C LEU A 73 3.41 -10.86 -2.65
N CYS A 74 2.93 -10.05 -1.72
CA CYS A 74 2.66 -10.47 -0.34
C CYS A 74 1.33 -11.20 -0.18
N HIS A 75 0.52 -11.36 -1.23
CA HIS A 75 -0.81 -11.98 -1.20
C HIS A 75 -1.72 -11.39 -0.11
N CYS A 76 -1.60 -10.09 0.15
CA CYS A 76 -2.38 -9.39 1.16
C CYS A 76 -3.67 -8.84 0.53
N GLU A 77 -4.78 -9.56 0.60
CA GLU A 77 -6.06 -9.16 0.00
C GLU A 77 -6.48 -7.73 0.37
N PHE A 78 -6.46 -7.39 1.67
CA PHE A 78 -6.76 -6.03 2.12
C PHE A 78 -5.82 -4.99 1.50
N CYS A 79 -4.51 -5.30 1.42
CA CYS A 79 -3.52 -4.38 0.85
C CYS A 79 -3.74 -4.22 -0.66
N ILE A 80 -4.10 -5.30 -1.35
CA ILE A 80 -4.43 -5.26 -2.79
C ILE A 80 -5.61 -4.32 -3.02
N ASP A 81 -6.70 -4.47 -2.28
CA ASP A 81 -7.91 -3.66 -2.42
C ASP A 81 -7.62 -2.18 -2.19
N ILE A 82 -6.99 -1.83 -1.07
CA ILE A 82 -6.75 -0.42 -0.72
C ILE A 82 -5.73 0.24 -1.64
N THR A 83 -4.64 -0.45 -2.00
CA THR A 83 -3.62 0.11 -2.90
C THR A 83 -4.13 0.23 -4.33
N SER A 84 -4.97 -0.71 -4.78
CA SER A 84 -5.64 -0.68 -6.08
C SER A 84 -6.57 0.53 -6.20
N MET A 85 -7.40 0.77 -5.19
CA MET A 85 -8.27 1.94 -5.13
C MET A 85 -7.46 3.25 -5.19
N ILE A 86 -6.38 3.34 -4.42
CA ILE A 86 -5.52 4.53 -4.38
C ILE A 86 -4.81 4.74 -5.73
N LEU A 87 -4.29 3.66 -6.34
CA LEU A 87 -3.62 3.74 -7.65
C LEU A 87 -4.60 4.21 -8.74
N ALA A 88 -5.79 3.63 -8.82
CA ALA A 88 -6.81 4.02 -9.77
C ALA A 88 -7.20 5.51 -9.60
N ALA A 89 -7.39 5.95 -8.36
CA ALA A 89 -7.73 7.35 -8.07
C ALA A 89 -6.61 8.34 -8.44
N ARG A 90 -5.33 7.95 -8.27
CA ARG A 90 -4.18 8.82 -8.55
C ARG A 90 -3.77 8.84 -10.02
N SER A 91 -3.87 7.70 -10.70
CA SER A 91 -3.53 7.59 -12.13
C SER A 91 -4.65 8.08 -13.05
N GLY A 92 -5.87 8.24 -12.55
CA GLY A 92 -7.04 8.58 -13.33
C GLY A 92 -7.52 7.48 -14.29
N SER A 93 -6.94 6.28 -14.23
CA SER A 93 -7.25 5.12 -15.07
C SER A 93 -7.05 3.83 -14.30
N GLN A 94 -7.75 2.77 -14.71
CA GLN A 94 -7.54 1.42 -14.19
C GLN A 94 -6.52 0.63 -15.02
N ASP A 95 -6.05 1.12 -16.14
CA ASP A 95 -5.21 0.38 -17.07
C ASP A 95 -3.89 -0.06 -16.42
N LYS A 96 -3.21 0.86 -15.72
CA LYS A 96 -1.97 0.51 -14.99
C LYS A 96 -2.22 -0.47 -13.85
N LEU A 97 -3.37 -0.38 -13.18
CA LEU A 97 -3.73 -1.34 -12.14
C LEU A 97 -3.91 -2.75 -12.69
N LEU A 98 -4.61 -2.89 -13.81
CA LEU A 98 -4.85 -4.19 -14.45
C LEU A 98 -3.55 -4.78 -15.01
N ALA A 99 -2.63 -3.94 -15.51
CA ALA A 99 -1.38 -4.35 -16.12
C ALA A 99 -0.23 -4.57 -15.12
N VAL A 100 -0.34 -4.13 -13.86
CA VAL A 100 0.80 -4.13 -12.92
C VAL A 100 1.30 -5.55 -12.55
N ALA A 101 0.45 -6.55 -12.63
CA ALA A 101 0.86 -7.95 -12.42
C ALA A 101 1.86 -8.42 -13.49
N ASP A 102 1.63 -8.01 -14.75
CA ASP A 102 2.44 -8.36 -15.92
C ASP A 102 3.17 -7.13 -16.50
N TRP A 103 3.63 -6.24 -15.63
CA TRP A 103 4.21 -4.96 -16.03
C TRP A 103 5.38 -5.08 -17.01
N ARG A 104 6.12 -6.20 -17.01
CA ARG A 104 7.26 -6.41 -17.90
C ARG A 104 6.85 -6.51 -19.37
N SER A 105 5.70 -7.09 -19.66
CA SER A 105 5.16 -7.24 -21.01
C SER A 105 4.34 -6.03 -21.48
N SER A 106 3.88 -5.19 -20.55
CA SER A 106 3.02 -4.04 -20.81
C SER A 106 3.81 -2.82 -21.30
N THR A 107 3.28 -2.09 -22.27
CA THR A 107 3.85 -0.81 -22.77
C THR A 107 3.38 0.41 -22.00
N LEU A 108 2.51 0.24 -20.98
CA LEU A 108 1.90 1.33 -20.22
C LEU A 108 2.85 1.98 -19.19
N PHE A 109 3.97 1.33 -18.88
CA PHE A 109 4.89 1.76 -17.84
C PHE A 109 6.11 2.45 -18.45
N SER A 110 6.43 3.64 -17.93
CA SER A 110 7.65 4.36 -18.24
C SER A 110 8.88 3.60 -17.72
N GLU A 111 10.07 3.94 -18.23
CA GLU A 111 11.32 3.33 -17.79
C GLU A 111 11.54 3.50 -16.27
N LYS A 112 11.25 4.69 -15.74
CA LYS A 112 11.31 4.97 -14.30
C LYS A 112 10.35 4.07 -13.48
N GLU A 113 9.14 3.86 -13.97
CA GLU A 113 8.18 2.98 -13.31
C GLU A 113 8.63 1.52 -13.37
N ARG A 114 9.20 1.08 -14.49
CA ARG A 114 9.77 -0.27 -14.64
C ARG A 114 10.93 -0.52 -13.70
N LEU A 115 11.85 0.43 -13.57
CA LEU A 115 12.95 0.34 -12.61
C LEU A 115 12.47 0.27 -11.17
N ALA A 116 11.49 1.11 -10.80
CA ALA A 116 10.92 1.09 -9.47
C ALA A 116 10.18 -0.22 -9.15
N LEU A 117 9.47 -0.80 -10.11
CA LEU A 117 8.80 -2.09 -9.96
C LEU A 117 9.81 -3.24 -9.84
N ALA A 118 10.88 -3.23 -10.66
CA ALA A 118 11.95 -4.21 -10.57
C ALA A 118 12.64 -4.17 -9.21
N TYR A 119 12.97 -2.96 -8.73
CA TYR A 119 13.56 -2.76 -7.41
C TYR A 119 12.64 -3.26 -6.29
N ALA A 120 11.34 -2.93 -6.36
CA ALA A 120 10.37 -3.35 -5.37
C ALA A 120 10.24 -4.88 -5.31
N GLU A 121 10.20 -5.56 -6.45
CA GLU A 121 10.16 -7.02 -6.51
C GLU A 121 11.42 -7.64 -5.90
N ALA A 122 12.61 -7.17 -6.31
CA ALA A 122 13.88 -7.67 -5.80
C ALA A 122 14.02 -7.44 -4.28
N ALA A 123 13.60 -6.28 -3.78
CA ALA A 123 13.63 -5.95 -2.36
C ALA A 123 12.61 -6.74 -1.52
N THR A 124 11.54 -7.24 -2.13
CA THR A 124 10.50 -8.01 -1.45
C THR A 124 10.86 -9.50 -1.32
N GLN A 125 11.86 -9.97 -2.06
CA GLN A 125 12.36 -11.34 -1.93
C GLN A 125 13.00 -11.59 -0.56
N THR A 126 13.05 -12.87 -0.16
CA THR A 126 13.70 -13.28 1.09
C THR A 126 14.68 -14.42 0.80
N PRO A 127 16.00 -14.16 0.83
CA PRO A 127 16.66 -12.84 1.05
C PRO A 127 16.44 -11.84 -0.09
N PRO A 128 16.61 -10.53 0.15
CA PRO A 128 16.49 -9.53 -0.91
C PRO A 128 17.50 -9.72 -2.04
N GLU A 129 17.06 -9.61 -3.29
CA GLU A 129 17.87 -9.85 -4.51
C GLU A 129 18.18 -8.55 -5.27
N VAL A 130 18.40 -7.46 -4.53
CA VAL A 130 18.75 -6.16 -5.11
C VAL A 130 20.22 -6.13 -5.49
N ASP A 131 20.53 -6.19 -6.78
CA ASP A 131 21.88 -6.08 -7.32
C ASP A 131 22.38 -4.62 -7.40
N ASP A 132 23.66 -4.45 -7.73
CA ASP A 132 24.28 -3.12 -7.81
C ASP A 132 23.77 -2.32 -9.03
N ALA A 133 23.33 -2.97 -10.09
CA ALA A 133 22.73 -2.32 -11.25
C ALA A 133 21.39 -1.65 -10.87
N LEU A 134 20.53 -2.35 -10.15
CA LEU A 134 19.27 -1.80 -9.64
C LEU A 134 19.46 -0.72 -8.57
N ARG A 135 20.57 -0.74 -7.82
CA ARG A 135 20.87 0.30 -6.82
C ARG A 135 21.36 1.59 -7.44
N SER A 136 21.98 1.51 -8.61
CA SER A 136 22.60 2.67 -9.30
C SER A 136 21.69 3.30 -10.34
N ALA A 137 20.58 2.68 -10.68
CA ALA A 137 19.61 3.14 -11.67
C ALA A 137 18.57 4.08 -11.06
#